data_4096d1a2945b9bffb3024957cbd90bee
#
_entry.id   4096d1a2945b9bffb3024957cbd90bee
#
_cell.length_a   1.000
_cell.length_b   1.000
_cell.length_c   1.000
_cell.angle_alpha   90.00
_cell.angle_beta   90.00
_cell.angle_gamma   90.00
#
_symmetry.space_group_name_H-M   'P 1'
#
loop_
_entity.id
_entity.type
_entity.pdbx_description
1 polymer ?
#
loop_
_entity_poly.entity_id
_entity_poly.type
_entity_poly.pdbx_seq_one_letter_code
_entity_poly.pdbx_strand_id
1 'polypeptide(L)'
;MLNPSNRSLYTSALTSPPGMVFDEAIATSFSLDPAFLLQAPVYLAFTATDSNRAEDPLSIFEAIRRYSERITVYVQKGRIQVPAKLKPNPLFGLLEEMIVESKAKGHGVFHPKIWAIRFINPETDEAMYRLVVLSRNLTTDSSWDLSLQLDGYPAKRKQSANKALVYLFSVLPKRAMGKMAKHRRTQAQRFSDELLYVEWECPAGFDEAAFFLPGEGYDWQPPEADRAVVISPFCTDEALQHIVKHCQQADALISRPETLLTLSEETRSLFTRQLHLDDAAEEQASDGSTPDDIIASGLHAKAYLFENGRDSELVLGSANATSAALLGKTNCEILVSLKGKKKHTGTIDDLLSSDGIESYLQDFDPAQPFEPDVLRVEAGSHVEQARALLAEAELTLHCHPGGNDQSWALWLVGEIPELPGIVQATAWPVTVSDGLGCSLLDPADGNKRALGEFSVPAITGLTAFSLKTSHPDVSVRFVLNLPIDTLPPDRHAMILQSSMQKQDFLRYLLMLIGEAGQQSFFAENAFGDGRFFTGLASGEEFAVLEELTRIYSREPERLKDIAELIGNMRKGQSDMIPQDFLALWAVFESAMGGRNGR
;
A
#
# COMPACT_ATOMS: atom_id res chain seq x y z
N MET A 1 4.48 9.65 25.46
CA MET A 1 3.30 9.20 24.68
C MET A 1 3.64 9.21 23.18
N LEU A 2 3.56 10.31 22.47
CA LEU A 2 4.07 10.45 21.11
C LEU A 2 5.42 11.19 21.16
N ASN A 3 6.54 10.51 20.90
CA ASN A 3 7.86 11.14 20.92
C ASN A 3 8.39 11.21 19.48
N PRO A 4 8.69 12.42 18.94
CA PRO A 4 9.19 12.61 17.58
C PRO A 4 10.51 11.89 17.29
N SER A 5 11.28 11.53 18.31
CA SER A 5 12.51 10.73 18.16
C SER A 5 12.23 9.25 17.91
N ASN A 6 11.03 8.74 18.23
CA ASN A 6 10.62 7.37 17.94
C ASN A 6 10.17 7.24 16.48
N ARG A 7 11.11 7.43 15.56
CA ARG A 7 10.86 7.24 14.14
C ARG A 7 11.08 5.78 13.76
N SER A 8 10.10 5.15 13.15
CA SER A 8 10.25 3.84 12.53
C SER A 8 10.11 3.97 11.02
N LEU A 9 10.97 3.28 10.30
CA LEU A 9 10.76 3.13 8.86
C LEU A 9 9.56 2.22 8.65
N TYR A 10 8.62 2.65 7.82
CA TYR A 10 7.46 1.84 7.46
C TYR A 10 7.86 0.45 6.94
N THR A 11 8.94 0.38 6.19
CA THR A 11 9.49 -0.86 5.64
C THR A 11 9.92 -1.85 6.72
N SER A 12 10.44 -1.37 7.87
CA SER A 12 10.80 -2.24 8.99
C SER A 12 9.58 -2.89 9.65
N ALA A 13 8.41 -2.24 9.58
CA ALA A 13 7.17 -2.83 10.08
C ALA A 13 6.68 -4.02 9.21
N LEU A 14 7.08 -4.09 7.94
CA LEU A 14 6.74 -5.18 7.03
C LEU A 14 7.70 -6.38 7.14
N THR A 15 8.90 -6.20 7.65
CA THR A 15 9.92 -7.26 7.69
C THR A 15 9.58 -8.36 8.68
N SER A 16 9.92 -9.60 8.30
CA SER A 16 9.69 -10.77 9.14
C SER A 16 10.49 -10.70 10.45
N PRO A 17 9.88 -11.02 11.60
CA PRO A 17 10.61 -11.16 12.85
C PRO A 17 11.64 -12.30 12.77
N PRO A 18 12.70 -12.28 13.63
CA PRO A 18 13.68 -13.36 13.67
C PRO A 18 13.03 -14.74 13.90
N GLY A 19 13.40 -15.72 13.09
CA GLY A 19 12.87 -17.09 13.20
C GLY A 19 11.46 -17.28 12.59
N MET A 20 10.87 -16.23 12.00
CA MET A 20 9.59 -16.29 11.34
C MET A 20 9.74 -16.06 9.83
N VAL A 21 8.84 -16.63 9.04
CA VAL A 21 8.73 -16.40 7.60
C VAL A 21 7.36 -15.81 7.26
N PHE A 22 7.33 -14.97 6.22
CA PHE A 22 6.09 -14.40 5.72
C PHE A 22 5.16 -15.50 5.17
N ASP A 23 3.90 -15.46 5.56
CA ASP A 23 2.86 -16.35 5.05
C ASP A 23 1.84 -15.60 4.20
N GLU A 24 1.05 -14.71 4.79
CA GLU A 24 0.00 -13.95 4.10
C GLU A 24 -0.11 -12.52 4.64
N ALA A 25 -0.58 -11.60 3.81
CA ALA A 25 -0.91 -10.24 4.25
C ALA A 25 -2.17 -9.69 3.59
N ILE A 26 -2.92 -8.91 4.35
CA ILE A 26 -4.00 -8.07 3.86
C ILE A 26 -3.70 -6.63 4.26
N ALA A 27 -3.74 -5.73 3.27
CA ALA A 27 -3.65 -4.30 3.51
C ALA A 27 -4.94 -3.59 3.10
N THR A 28 -5.20 -2.44 3.73
CA THR A 28 -6.27 -1.52 3.33
C THR A 28 -5.73 -0.11 3.24
N SER A 29 -6.21 0.67 2.27
CA SER A 29 -5.85 2.09 2.12
C SER A 29 -6.94 2.87 1.40
N PHE A 30 -6.98 4.18 1.62
CA PHE A 30 -7.80 5.06 0.80
C PHE A 30 -7.14 5.32 -0.56
N SER A 31 -5.85 5.66 -0.59
CA SER A 31 -5.08 5.80 -1.82
C SER A 31 -3.85 4.91 -1.83
N LEU A 32 -3.40 4.53 -3.02
CA LEU A 32 -2.29 3.61 -3.24
C LEU A 32 -1.37 4.16 -4.32
N ASP A 33 -0.07 4.25 -4.02
CA ASP A 33 0.96 4.44 -5.03
C ASP A 33 1.45 3.06 -5.51
N PRO A 34 1.31 2.71 -6.80
CA PRO A 34 1.84 1.46 -7.33
C PRO A 34 3.34 1.28 -7.11
N ALA A 35 4.11 2.36 -7.07
CA ALA A 35 5.55 2.30 -6.79
C ALA A 35 5.84 1.77 -5.38
N PHE A 36 5.05 2.20 -4.39
CA PHE A 36 5.12 1.66 -3.04
C PHE A 36 4.78 0.16 -3.02
N LEU A 37 3.73 -0.26 -3.74
CA LEU A 37 3.31 -1.65 -3.76
C LEU A 37 4.33 -2.57 -4.47
N LEU A 38 5.12 -2.07 -5.42
CA LEU A 38 6.22 -2.85 -6.02
C LEU A 38 7.24 -3.30 -4.97
N GLN A 39 7.50 -2.48 -3.97
CA GLN A 39 8.52 -2.75 -2.95
C GLN A 39 7.99 -3.62 -1.79
N ALA A 40 6.71 -3.54 -1.47
CA ALA A 40 6.12 -4.21 -0.31
C ALA A 40 6.38 -5.75 -0.27
N PRO A 41 6.24 -6.52 -1.37
CA PRO A 41 6.56 -7.95 -1.38
C PRO A 41 8.01 -8.26 -1.05
N VAL A 42 8.94 -7.37 -1.42
CA VAL A 42 10.37 -7.53 -1.11
C VAL A 42 10.61 -7.41 0.39
N TYR A 43 10.04 -6.37 1.03
CA TYR A 43 10.18 -6.20 2.48
C TYR A 43 9.52 -7.33 3.28
N LEU A 44 8.40 -7.86 2.80
CA LEU A 44 7.73 -9.02 3.42
C LEU A 44 8.55 -10.31 3.26
N ALA A 45 9.26 -10.46 2.14
CA ALA A 45 10.03 -11.66 1.80
C ALA A 45 11.39 -11.75 2.50
N PHE A 46 12.02 -10.59 2.77
CA PHE A 46 13.41 -10.52 3.23
C PHE A 46 13.49 -10.04 4.68
N THR A 47 14.60 -10.38 5.34
CA THR A 47 14.89 -9.89 6.68
C THR A 47 15.49 -8.48 6.66
N ALA A 48 15.53 -7.80 7.80
CA ALA A 48 15.96 -6.41 7.93
C ALA A 48 17.38 -6.08 7.43
N THR A 49 18.24 -7.08 7.19
CA THR A 49 19.61 -6.91 6.67
C THR A 49 19.67 -6.69 5.15
N ASP A 50 18.56 -6.86 4.43
CA ASP A 50 18.53 -6.93 2.97
C ASP A 50 17.99 -5.65 2.28
N SER A 51 18.11 -4.49 2.92
CA SER A 51 17.47 -3.22 2.49
C SER A 51 17.78 -2.76 1.06
N ASN A 52 18.94 -3.10 0.49
CA ASN A 52 19.34 -2.69 -0.86
C ASN A 52 18.61 -3.44 -1.99
N ARG A 53 17.79 -4.45 -1.67
CA ARG A 53 17.12 -5.28 -2.67
C ARG A 53 15.78 -4.72 -3.14
N ALA A 54 15.21 -3.80 -2.40
CA ALA A 54 13.91 -3.21 -2.74
C ALA A 54 13.94 -2.37 -4.04
N GLU A 55 15.12 -1.99 -4.53
CA GLU A 55 15.30 -1.26 -5.78
C GLU A 55 15.73 -2.15 -6.96
N ASP A 56 16.07 -3.42 -6.68
CA ASP A 56 16.51 -4.35 -7.71
C ASP A 56 15.33 -4.97 -8.46
N PRO A 57 15.19 -4.76 -9.79
CA PRO A 57 14.04 -5.25 -10.57
C PRO A 57 13.82 -6.76 -10.50
N LEU A 58 14.88 -7.56 -10.39
CA LEU A 58 14.76 -9.01 -10.30
C LEU A 58 14.27 -9.47 -8.92
N SER A 59 14.75 -8.84 -7.85
CA SER A 59 14.27 -9.08 -6.49
C SER A 59 12.79 -8.72 -6.38
N ILE A 60 12.38 -7.61 -6.98
CA ILE A 60 10.98 -7.18 -7.05
C ILE A 60 10.15 -8.21 -7.83
N PHE A 61 10.59 -8.60 -9.02
CA PHE A 61 9.88 -9.57 -9.84
C PHE A 61 9.68 -10.91 -9.12
N GLU A 62 10.74 -11.47 -8.53
CA GLU A 62 10.67 -12.76 -7.84
C GLU A 62 9.81 -12.68 -6.58
N ALA A 63 9.91 -11.60 -5.81
CA ALA A 63 9.05 -11.39 -4.65
C ALA A 63 7.57 -11.29 -5.05
N ILE A 64 7.25 -10.56 -6.12
CA ILE A 64 5.88 -10.47 -6.63
C ILE A 64 5.41 -11.85 -7.12
N ARG A 65 6.20 -12.54 -7.96
CA ARG A 65 5.86 -13.87 -8.47
C ARG A 65 5.55 -14.86 -7.34
N ARG A 66 6.32 -14.85 -6.27
CA ARG A 66 6.20 -15.76 -5.13
C ARG A 66 5.03 -15.41 -4.20
N TYR A 67 4.75 -14.12 -4.03
CA TYR A 67 3.85 -13.64 -2.97
C TYR A 67 2.61 -12.91 -3.47
N SER A 68 2.43 -12.68 -4.78
CA SER A 68 1.26 -11.94 -5.30
C SER A 68 -0.08 -12.56 -4.89
N GLU A 69 -0.18 -13.88 -4.84
CA GLU A 69 -1.39 -14.57 -4.40
C GLU A 69 -1.63 -14.48 -2.88
N ARG A 70 -0.56 -14.21 -2.11
CA ARG A 70 -0.58 -14.16 -0.64
C ARG A 70 -0.75 -12.74 -0.08
N ILE A 71 -0.69 -11.72 -0.94
CA ILE A 71 -0.86 -10.32 -0.58
C ILE A 71 -2.11 -9.77 -1.25
N THR A 72 -3.03 -9.22 -0.45
CA THR A 72 -4.24 -8.54 -0.96
C THR A 72 -4.28 -7.12 -0.43
N VAL A 73 -4.40 -6.14 -1.34
CA VAL A 73 -4.50 -4.72 -0.99
C VAL A 73 -5.87 -4.19 -1.41
N TYR A 74 -6.71 -3.88 -0.43
CA TYR A 74 -8.00 -3.24 -0.64
C TYR A 74 -7.82 -1.71 -0.67
N VAL A 75 -8.18 -1.08 -1.77
CA VAL A 75 -8.04 0.37 -1.98
C VAL A 75 -9.35 0.98 -2.43
N GLN A 76 -9.65 2.21 -1.99
CA GLN A 76 -10.83 2.94 -2.48
C GLN A 76 -10.77 3.06 -4.00
N LYS A 77 -11.85 2.66 -4.69
CA LYS A 77 -11.93 2.69 -6.17
C LYS A 77 -11.69 4.10 -6.71
N GLY A 78 -10.86 4.18 -7.76
CA GLY A 78 -10.46 5.45 -8.36
C GLY A 78 -9.43 6.25 -7.54
N ARG A 79 -8.76 5.63 -6.56
CA ARG A 79 -7.75 6.28 -5.70
C ARG A 79 -6.35 5.65 -5.81
N ILE A 80 -6.10 4.86 -6.84
CA ILE A 80 -4.74 4.43 -7.17
C ILE A 80 -4.08 5.60 -7.90
N GLN A 81 -2.89 6.01 -7.44
CA GLN A 81 -2.13 7.13 -8.02
C GLN A 81 -1.42 6.72 -9.30
N VAL A 82 -1.20 7.67 -10.20
CA VAL A 82 -0.25 7.51 -11.30
C VAL A 82 1.13 7.87 -10.77
N PRO A 83 2.13 6.97 -10.85
CA PRO A 83 3.49 7.27 -10.37
C PRO A 83 4.06 8.49 -11.10
N ALA A 84 4.26 9.60 -10.38
CA ALA A 84 4.68 10.87 -10.98
C ALA A 84 6.17 10.89 -11.35
N LYS A 85 7.01 10.22 -10.56
CA LYS A 85 8.48 10.28 -10.65
C LYS A 85 9.13 9.06 -11.28
N LEU A 86 8.36 7.97 -11.51
CA LEU A 86 8.89 6.75 -12.10
C LEU A 86 8.70 6.74 -13.63
N LYS A 87 9.73 6.28 -14.32
CA LYS A 87 9.62 5.95 -15.74
C LYS A 87 8.61 4.81 -15.90
N PRO A 88 7.89 4.74 -17.03
CA PRO A 88 7.05 3.59 -17.35
C PRO A 88 7.79 2.28 -17.10
N ASN A 89 7.16 1.37 -16.35
CA ASN A 89 7.80 0.14 -15.92
C ASN A 89 6.83 -1.05 -16.12
N PRO A 90 7.19 -2.05 -16.91
CA PRO A 90 6.39 -3.25 -17.11
C PRO A 90 6.03 -4.00 -15.81
N LEU A 91 6.86 -3.87 -14.75
CA LEU A 91 6.60 -4.51 -13.45
C LEU A 91 5.28 -4.06 -12.81
N PHE A 92 4.76 -2.87 -13.15
CA PHE A 92 3.44 -2.45 -12.68
C PHE A 92 2.32 -3.40 -13.11
N GLY A 93 2.45 -4.04 -14.29
CA GLY A 93 1.49 -5.04 -14.76
C GLY A 93 1.37 -6.29 -13.87
N LEU A 94 2.36 -6.54 -13.00
CA LEU A 94 2.31 -7.65 -12.05
C LEU A 94 1.48 -7.34 -10.78
N LEU A 95 1.19 -6.06 -10.52
CA LEU A 95 0.48 -5.62 -9.32
C LEU A 95 -1.03 -5.81 -9.41
N GLU A 96 -1.59 -5.91 -10.62
CA GLU A 96 -3.03 -5.93 -10.85
C GLU A 96 -3.75 -7.05 -10.08
N GLU A 97 -3.08 -8.19 -9.89
CA GLU A 97 -3.63 -9.30 -9.13
C GLU A 97 -3.74 -9.03 -7.62
N MET A 98 -2.81 -8.25 -7.06
CA MET A 98 -2.80 -7.94 -5.64
C MET A 98 -3.82 -6.86 -5.25
N ILE A 99 -4.23 -6.02 -6.21
CA ILE A 99 -5.06 -4.85 -5.95
C ILE A 99 -6.55 -5.20 -6.08
N VAL A 100 -7.31 -4.91 -5.03
CA VAL A 100 -8.77 -5.05 -4.98
C VAL A 100 -9.37 -3.67 -4.76
N GLU A 101 -9.91 -3.08 -5.83
CA GLU A 101 -10.66 -1.83 -5.70
C GLU A 101 -11.95 -2.05 -4.90
N SER A 102 -12.23 -1.15 -3.96
CA SER A 102 -13.26 -1.33 -2.93
C SER A 102 -14.05 -0.05 -2.69
N LYS A 103 -15.24 -0.21 -2.12
CA LYS A 103 -16.14 0.88 -1.72
C LYS A 103 -16.64 0.70 -0.29
N ALA A 104 -16.92 1.80 0.39
CA ALA A 104 -17.74 1.80 1.60
C ALA A 104 -19.23 1.61 1.29
N LYS A 105 -20.09 1.69 2.29
CA LYS A 105 -21.55 1.65 2.14
C LYS A 105 -22.08 2.94 1.53
N GLY A 106 -23.10 2.84 0.68
CA GLY A 106 -23.75 4.01 0.10
C GLY A 106 -22.76 4.96 -0.57
N HIS A 107 -22.79 6.22 -0.20
CA HIS A 107 -21.88 7.27 -0.68
C HIS A 107 -20.67 7.51 0.22
N GLY A 108 -20.39 6.60 1.17
CA GLY A 108 -19.26 6.72 2.08
C GLY A 108 -17.92 6.43 1.41
N VAL A 109 -16.86 6.68 2.17
CA VAL A 109 -15.47 6.50 1.75
C VAL A 109 -14.88 5.27 2.44
N PHE A 110 -14.20 4.40 1.67
CA PHE A 110 -13.42 3.28 2.19
C PHE A 110 -12.03 3.80 2.60
N HIS A 111 -11.84 4.01 3.92
CA HIS A 111 -10.69 4.76 4.41
C HIS A 111 -9.84 4.05 5.48
N PRO A 112 -10.05 2.75 5.83
CA PRO A 112 -9.19 2.11 6.81
C PRO A 112 -7.76 1.97 6.26
N LYS A 113 -6.76 2.15 7.13
CA LYS A 113 -5.34 2.13 6.77
C LYS A 113 -4.60 1.18 7.70
N ILE A 114 -4.52 -0.08 7.27
CA ILE A 114 -3.85 -1.13 8.03
C ILE A 114 -3.04 -2.06 7.15
N TRP A 115 -2.07 -2.73 7.78
CA TRP A 115 -1.57 -4.04 7.37
C TRP A 115 -1.89 -5.05 8.46
N ALA A 116 -2.44 -6.18 8.07
CA ALA A 116 -2.48 -7.38 8.87
C ALA A 116 -1.59 -8.42 8.19
N ILE A 117 -0.55 -8.85 8.87
CA ILE A 117 0.47 -9.75 8.33
C ILE A 117 0.50 -11.00 9.20
N ARG A 118 0.48 -12.13 8.55
CA ARG A 118 0.66 -13.44 9.18
C ARG A 118 2.06 -13.96 8.89
N PHE A 119 2.78 -14.32 9.92
CA PHE A 119 4.06 -15.00 9.86
C PHE A 119 3.92 -16.41 10.44
N ILE A 120 4.77 -17.32 10.02
CA ILE A 120 4.82 -18.70 10.52
C ILE A 120 6.24 -19.01 10.94
N ASN A 121 6.39 -19.71 12.07
CA ASN A 121 7.66 -20.34 12.41
C ASN A 121 7.79 -21.63 11.58
N PRO A 122 8.80 -21.76 10.70
CA PRO A 122 8.92 -22.93 9.82
C PRO A 122 9.28 -24.23 10.54
N GLU A 123 9.73 -24.17 11.80
CA GLU A 123 10.09 -25.35 12.59
C GLU A 123 8.92 -25.86 13.44
N THR A 124 8.08 -24.93 13.98
CA THR A 124 7.00 -25.28 14.92
C THR A 124 5.61 -25.14 14.31
N ASP A 125 5.50 -24.54 13.12
CA ASP A 125 4.24 -24.18 12.44
C ASP A 125 3.34 -23.20 13.24
N GLU A 126 3.93 -22.54 14.26
CA GLU A 126 3.22 -21.55 15.07
C GLU A 126 3.07 -20.24 14.31
N ALA A 127 1.86 -19.70 14.32
CA ALA A 127 1.55 -18.43 13.69
C ALA A 127 1.77 -17.24 14.64
N MET A 128 2.26 -16.13 14.09
CA MET A 128 2.32 -14.81 14.71
C MET A 128 1.63 -13.81 13.79
N TYR A 129 0.91 -12.87 14.38
CA TYR A 129 0.25 -11.79 13.65
C TYR A 129 0.89 -10.45 13.96
N ARG A 130 1.06 -9.62 12.91
CA ARG A 130 1.40 -8.21 13.05
C ARG A 130 0.30 -7.37 12.47
N LEU A 131 -0.22 -6.45 13.28
CA LEU A 131 -1.14 -5.41 12.83
C LEU A 131 -0.41 -4.07 12.84
N VAL A 132 -0.35 -3.41 11.68
CA VAL A 132 0.16 -2.04 11.56
C VAL A 132 -1.02 -1.13 11.25
N VAL A 133 -1.32 -0.19 12.14
CA VAL A 133 -2.37 0.82 11.94
C VAL A 133 -1.72 2.15 11.62
N LEU A 134 -2.18 2.79 10.55
CA LEU A 134 -1.55 3.96 9.96
C LEU A 134 -2.52 5.14 9.93
N SER A 135 -2.01 6.35 10.11
CA SER A 135 -2.75 7.57 9.79
C SER A 135 -2.61 7.96 8.31
N ARG A 136 -1.55 7.47 7.63
CA ARG A 136 -1.24 7.74 6.21
C ARG A 136 -1.78 6.65 5.27
N ASN A 137 -1.83 7.00 3.99
CA ASN A 137 -2.10 6.06 2.91
C ASN A 137 -0.86 5.22 2.54
N LEU A 138 -1.04 4.24 1.66
CA LEU A 138 0.05 3.47 1.06
C LEU A 138 0.66 4.24 -0.12
N THR A 139 1.32 5.35 0.20
CA THR A 139 1.89 6.33 -0.74
C THR A 139 3.30 6.71 -0.33
N THR A 140 4.05 7.30 -1.25
CA THR A 140 5.44 7.72 -1.04
C THR A 140 5.58 9.19 -0.61
N ASP A 141 4.48 9.87 -0.25
CA ASP A 141 4.50 11.25 0.22
C ASP A 141 5.23 11.41 1.57
N SER A 142 5.71 12.64 1.83
CA SER A 142 6.48 13.01 3.02
C SER A 142 5.61 13.78 4.01
N SER A 143 4.60 13.14 4.58
CA SER A 143 3.72 13.76 5.56
C SER A 143 4.08 13.40 7.01
N TRP A 144 3.66 14.26 7.96
CA TRP A 144 3.70 13.98 9.39
C TRP A 144 2.61 12.98 9.76
N ASP A 145 3.03 11.75 10.06
CA ASP A 145 2.17 10.58 10.25
C ASP A 145 2.37 9.90 11.58
N LEU A 146 1.38 9.08 11.92
CA LEU A 146 1.46 8.13 13.03
C LEU A 146 1.32 6.71 12.51
N SER A 147 2.09 5.81 13.11
CA SER A 147 1.97 4.37 12.92
C SER A 147 1.96 3.66 14.27
N LEU A 148 1.11 2.65 14.39
CA LEU A 148 1.07 1.74 15.53
C LEU A 148 1.33 0.33 15.02
N GLN A 149 2.33 -0.34 15.56
CA GLN A 149 2.57 -1.76 15.35
C GLN A 149 2.17 -2.53 16.60
N LEU A 150 1.37 -3.57 16.41
CA LEU A 150 1.02 -4.55 17.44
C LEU A 150 1.42 -5.93 16.92
N ASP A 151 2.27 -6.61 17.64
CA ASP A 151 2.59 -8.01 17.42
C ASP A 151 1.70 -8.85 18.34
N GLY A 152 1.26 -10.04 17.91
CA GLY A 152 0.35 -10.84 18.70
C GLY A 152 0.36 -12.31 18.32
N TYR A 153 -0.03 -13.14 19.26
CA TYR A 153 -0.01 -14.60 19.13
C TYR A 153 -1.41 -15.17 19.38
N PRO A 154 -1.77 -16.27 18.69
CA PRO A 154 -3.02 -16.96 18.93
C PRO A 154 -3.13 -17.48 20.36
N ALA A 155 -4.18 -17.10 21.07
CA ALA A 155 -4.53 -17.58 22.40
C ALA A 155 -5.65 -18.63 22.36
N LYS A 156 -5.84 -19.37 23.45
CA LYS A 156 -6.91 -20.37 23.56
C LYS A 156 -8.32 -19.75 23.68
N ARG A 157 -8.41 -18.49 24.10
CA ARG A 157 -9.67 -17.79 24.38
C ARG A 157 -9.92 -16.69 23.36
N LYS A 158 -11.19 -16.48 23.04
CA LYS A 158 -11.64 -15.38 22.21
C LYS A 158 -11.35 -14.04 22.88
N GLN A 159 -10.75 -13.12 22.14
CA GLN A 159 -10.48 -11.77 22.59
C GLN A 159 -11.63 -10.84 22.15
N SER A 160 -12.41 -10.36 23.12
CA SER A 160 -13.58 -9.52 22.81
C SER A 160 -13.20 -8.17 22.21
N ALA A 161 -12.00 -7.66 22.51
CA ALA A 161 -11.44 -6.43 21.94
C ALA A 161 -11.25 -6.51 20.43
N ASN A 162 -11.05 -7.71 19.87
CA ASN A 162 -10.78 -7.92 18.44
C ASN A 162 -12.06 -7.97 17.57
N LYS A 163 -13.27 -7.90 18.14
CA LYS A 163 -14.52 -8.04 17.37
C LYS A 163 -14.63 -7.08 16.20
N ALA A 164 -14.18 -5.84 16.37
CA ALA A 164 -14.18 -4.84 15.30
C ALA A 164 -13.24 -5.27 14.15
N LEU A 165 -12.01 -5.74 14.46
CA LEU A 165 -11.08 -6.27 13.45
C LEU A 165 -11.69 -7.48 12.71
N VAL A 166 -12.21 -8.44 13.45
CA VAL A 166 -12.89 -9.63 12.87
C VAL A 166 -13.98 -9.22 11.90
N TYR A 167 -14.80 -8.24 12.28
CA TYR A 167 -15.84 -7.71 11.40
C TYR A 167 -15.25 -7.07 10.15
N LEU A 168 -14.22 -6.21 10.30
CA LEU A 168 -13.55 -5.58 9.15
C LEU A 168 -13.15 -6.63 8.11
N PHE A 169 -12.38 -7.65 8.51
CA PHE A 169 -11.92 -8.69 7.58
C PHE A 169 -13.06 -9.50 6.98
N SER A 170 -14.12 -9.76 7.72
CA SER A 170 -15.31 -10.47 7.23
C SER A 170 -16.09 -9.71 6.15
N VAL A 171 -16.03 -8.36 6.15
CA VAL A 171 -16.75 -7.53 5.18
C VAL A 171 -15.90 -7.08 4.00
N LEU A 172 -14.55 -7.13 4.07
CA LEU A 172 -13.67 -6.75 2.96
C LEU A 172 -14.07 -7.39 1.62
N PRO A 173 -14.34 -8.71 1.52
CA PRO A 173 -14.77 -9.32 0.27
C PRO A 173 -16.11 -8.78 -0.29
N LYS A 174 -16.98 -8.24 0.57
CA LYS A 174 -18.26 -7.63 0.17
C LYS A 174 -18.11 -6.19 -0.27
N ARG A 175 -16.99 -5.56 0.06
CA ARG A 175 -16.64 -4.20 -0.34
C ARG A 175 -15.91 -4.16 -1.68
N ALA A 176 -15.38 -5.31 -2.12
CA ALA A 176 -14.67 -5.43 -3.39
C ALA A 176 -15.58 -5.10 -4.58
N MET A 177 -15.05 -4.33 -5.51
CA MET A 177 -15.68 -4.04 -6.79
C MET A 177 -15.23 -5.06 -7.83
N GLY A 178 -16.18 -5.59 -8.60
CA GLY A 178 -15.88 -6.59 -9.62
C GLY A 178 -15.69 -8.02 -9.08
N LYS A 179 -15.12 -8.89 -9.92
CA LYS A 179 -14.91 -10.32 -9.58
C LYS A 179 -13.64 -10.47 -8.75
N MET A 180 -13.78 -11.06 -7.58
CA MET A 180 -12.66 -11.41 -6.71
C MET A 180 -12.33 -12.91 -6.80
N ALA A 181 -11.06 -13.27 -6.87
CA ALA A 181 -10.58 -14.65 -6.85
C ALA A 181 -10.97 -15.36 -5.53
N LYS A 182 -11.21 -16.68 -5.62
CA LYS A 182 -11.66 -17.49 -4.47
C LYS A 182 -10.62 -17.47 -3.33
N HIS A 183 -9.33 -17.59 -3.65
CA HIS A 183 -8.26 -17.63 -2.64
C HIS A 183 -8.24 -16.35 -1.78
N ARG A 184 -8.50 -15.16 -2.36
CA ARG A 184 -8.54 -13.88 -1.62
C ARG A 184 -9.72 -13.80 -0.65
N ARG A 185 -10.87 -14.39 -1.02
CA ARG A 185 -12.01 -14.52 -0.08
C ARG A 185 -11.67 -15.46 1.08
N THR A 186 -11.00 -16.57 0.77
CA THR A 186 -10.53 -17.53 1.79
C THR A 186 -9.50 -16.87 2.71
N GLN A 187 -8.58 -16.07 2.18
CA GLN A 187 -7.62 -15.31 2.95
C GLN A 187 -8.30 -14.33 3.94
N ALA A 188 -9.24 -13.51 3.46
CA ALA A 188 -9.98 -12.59 4.32
C ALA A 188 -10.78 -13.32 5.42
N GLN A 189 -11.37 -14.47 5.09
CA GLN A 189 -12.08 -15.31 6.05
C GLN A 189 -11.12 -15.89 7.10
N ARG A 190 -9.93 -16.37 6.70
CA ARG A 190 -8.90 -16.86 7.62
C ARG A 190 -8.51 -15.77 8.61
N PHE A 191 -8.18 -14.56 8.13
CA PHE A 191 -7.85 -13.44 9.03
C PHE A 191 -9.00 -13.12 9.98
N SER A 192 -10.25 -13.11 9.49
CA SER A 192 -11.42 -12.91 10.35
C SER A 192 -11.53 -13.96 11.46
N ASP A 193 -11.31 -15.24 11.13
CA ASP A 193 -11.47 -16.34 12.08
C ASP A 193 -10.34 -16.39 13.11
N GLU A 194 -9.09 -16.20 12.67
CA GLU A 194 -7.90 -16.34 13.50
C GLU A 194 -7.67 -15.11 14.39
N LEU A 195 -7.88 -13.88 13.88
CA LEU A 195 -7.72 -12.65 14.67
C LEU A 195 -8.63 -12.57 15.89
N LEU A 196 -9.74 -13.33 15.91
CA LEU A 196 -10.60 -13.41 17.09
C LEU A 196 -9.86 -13.97 18.32
N TYR A 197 -8.81 -14.73 18.11
CA TYR A 197 -8.05 -15.40 19.16
C TYR A 197 -6.68 -14.76 19.42
N VAL A 198 -6.29 -13.73 18.67
CA VAL A 198 -4.97 -13.10 18.83
C VAL A 198 -4.95 -12.22 20.07
N GLU A 199 -3.97 -12.45 20.93
CA GLU A 199 -3.62 -11.58 22.05
C GLU A 199 -2.49 -10.66 21.63
N TRP A 200 -2.77 -9.35 21.64
CA TRP A 200 -1.85 -8.33 21.17
C TRP A 200 -0.90 -7.87 22.27
N GLU A 201 0.37 -7.73 21.94
CA GLU A 201 1.35 -7.07 22.78
C GLU A 201 1.19 -5.56 22.67
N CYS A 202 0.80 -4.91 23.78
CA CYS A 202 0.67 -3.46 23.81
C CYS A 202 2.04 -2.78 23.75
N PRO A 203 2.15 -1.58 23.14
CA PRO A 203 3.37 -0.79 23.20
C PRO A 203 3.75 -0.46 24.65
N ALA A 204 5.04 -0.22 24.89
CA ALA A 204 5.57 0.08 26.20
C ALA A 204 4.78 1.24 26.88
N GLY A 205 4.34 0.99 28.11
CA GLY A 205 3.55 1.93 28.90
C GLY A 205 2.05 1.79 28.80
N PHE A 206 1.53 1.08 27.79
CA PHE A 206 0.11 0.79 27.64
C PHE A 206 -0.22 -0.62 28.11
N ASP A 207 -1.38 -0.77 28.73
CA ASP A 207 -1.85 -2.03 29.33
C ASP A 207 -2.96 -2.69 28.49
N GLU A 208 -3.70 -1.91 27.70
CA GLU A 208 -4.88 -2.36 26.95
C GLU A 208 -4.91 -1.76 25.54
N ALA A 209 -5.38 -2.56 24.57
CA ALA A 209 -5.68 -2.12 23.21
C ALA A 209 -7.13 -2.52 22.85
N ALA A 210 -7.89 -1.60 22.25
CA ALA A 210 -9.25 -1.85 21.76
C ALA A 210 -9.43 -1.25 20.36
N PHE A 211 -10.24 -1.92 19.53
CA PHE A 211 -10.44 -1.56 18.12
C PHE A 211 -11.87 -1.08 17.88
N PHE A 212 -12.00 -0.07 17.02
CA PHE A 212 -13.27 0.53 16.65
C PHE A 212 -13.35 0.72 15.14
N LEU A 213 -14.56 0.62 14.60
CA LEU A 213 -14.88 0.86 13.19
C LEU A 213 -16.06 1.83 13.12
N PRO A 214 -15.80 3.14 13.20
CA PRO A 214 -16.84 4.15 13.03
C PRO A 214 -17.60 3.95 11.71
N GLY A 215 -18.93 4.03 11.78
CA GLY A 215 -19.83 3.81 10.66
C GLY A 215 -20.16 2.35 10.35
N GLU A 216 -19.50 1.38 10.99
CA GLU A 216 -19.74 -0.05 10.81
C GLU A 216 -20.40 -0.74 12.03
N GLY A 217 -20.82 0.04 13.03
CA GLY A 217 -21.50 -0.47 14.24
C GLY A 217 -20.55 -0.80 15.40
N TYR A 218 -19.29 -0.46 15.27
CA TYR A 218 -18.28 -0.50 16.33
C TYR A 218 -17.76 0.91 16.59
N ASP A 219 -18.71 1.83 16.86
CA ASP A 219 -18.41 3.24 16.98
C ASP A 219 -17.61 3.54 18.25
N TRP A 220 -16.58 4.38 18.10
CA TRP A 220 -15.84 4.91 19.22
C TRP A 220 -16.62 6.04 19.89
N GLN A 221 -16.57 6.10 21.23
CA GLN A 221 -17.12 7.19 22.02
C GLN A 221 -16.00 7.85 22.82
N PRO A 222 -15.92 9.19 22.83
CA PRO A 222 -14.95 9.91 23.64
C PRO A 222 -15.14 9.58 25.14
N PRO A 223 -14.05 9.33 25.87
CA PRO A 223 -14.12 9.08 27.30
C PRO A 223 -14.43 10.36 28.10
N GLU A 224 -14.85 10.18 29.35
CA GLU A 224 -14.75 11.27 30.33
C GLU A 224 -13.27 11.55 30.63
N ALA A 225 -12.86 12.82 30.57
CA ALA A 225 -11.47 13.21 30.73
C ALA A 225 -11.32 14.56 31.48
N ASP A 226 -10.23 14.67 32.21
CA ASP A 226 -9.83 15.96 32.81
C ASP A 226 -9.24 16.87 31.71
N ARG A 227 -8.42 16.29 30.81
CA ARG A 227 -7.69 17.00 29.77
C ARG A 227 -7.72 16.26 28.44
N ALA A 228 -7.69 17.02 27.34
CA ALA A 228 -7.59 16.42 25.99
C ALA A 228 -6.71 17.23 25.04
N VAL A 229 -6.12 16.53 24.07
CA VAL A 229 -5.47 17.08 22.86
C VAL A 229 -6.03 16.37 21.63
N VAL A 230 -6.35 17.16 20.60
CA VAL A 230 -6.81 16.66 19.31
C VAL A 230 -5.78 16.98 18.22
N ILE A 231 -5.33 15.97 17.51
CA ILE A 231 -4.44 16.09 16.33
C ILE A 231 -5.21 15.55 15.15
N SER A 232 -5.52 16.40 14.16
CA SER A 232 -6.21 15.96 12.94
C SER A 232 -6.06 16.98 11.83
N PRO A 233 -5.65 16.57 10.60
CA PRO A 233 -5.49 17.49 9.47
C PRO A 233 -6.80 18.12 9.00
N PHE A 234 -7.93 17.42 9.21
CA PHE A 234 -9.26 17.87 8.83
C PHE A 234 -10.20 17.76 10.01
N CYS A 235 -10.96 18.82 10.26
CA CYS A 235 -11.88 18.91 11.39
C CYS A 235 -13.20 19.53 10.95
N THR A 236 -14.29 19.18 11.67
CA THR A 236 -15.58 19.87 11.60
C THR A 236 -16.01 20.26 13.00
N ASP A 237 -16.81 21.34 13.11
CA ASP A 237 -17.29 21.85 14.38
C ASP A 237 -17.99 20.76 15.21
N GLU A 238 -18.94 20.02 14.61
CA GLU A 238 -19.71 19.00 15.33
C GLU A 238 -18.84 17.85 15.85
N ALA A 239 -17.83 17.45 15.07
CA ALA A 239 -16.93 16.36 15.48
C ALA A 239 -16.02 16.80 16.64
N LEU A 240 -15.47 18.01 16.57
CA LEU A 240 -14.65 18.55 17.66
C LEU A 240 -15.46 18.73 18.94
N GLN A 241 -16.66 19.33 18.85
CA GLN A 241 -17.58 19.44 19.97
C GLN A 241 -17.93 18.07 20.57
N HIS A 242 -18.16 17.06 19.72
CA HIS A 242 -18.40 15.68 20.18
C HIS A 242 -17.19 15.10 20.92
N ILE A 243 -15.98 15.26 20.39
CA ILE A 243 -14.74 14.71 20.99
C ILE A 243 -14.51 15.28 22.39
N VAL A 244 -14.70 16.59 22.58
CA VAL A 244 -14.41 17.25 23.87
C VAL A 244 -15.62 17.37 24.78
N LYS A 245 -16.77 16.82 24.41
CA LYS A 245 -18.04 16.97 25.12
C LYS A 245 -17.98 16.61 26.61
N HIS A 246 -17.19 15.59 26.95
CA HIS A 246 -17.03 15.06 28.31
C HIS A 246 -15.65 15.37 28.89
N CYS A 247 -14.95 16.37 28.32
CA CYS A 247 -13.65 16.83 28.77
C CYS A 247 -13.79 18.11 29.60
N GLN A 248 -13.06 18.22 30.70
CA GLN A 248 -13.09 19.44 31.54
C GLN A 248 -12.28 20.56 30.88
N GLN A 249 -11.14 20.23 30.23
CA GLN A 249 -10.25 21.14 29.53
C GLN A 249 -9.71 20.53 28.27
N ALA A 250 -9.90 21.17 27.11
CA ALA A 250 -9.22 20.83 25.88
C ALA A 250 -7.97 21.73 25.72
N ASP A 251 -6.78 21.13 25.85
CA ASP A 251 -5.51 21.88 25.89
C ASP A 251 -5.10 22.40 24.53
N ALA A 252 -5.15 21.55 23.50
CA ALA A 252 -4.72 21.94 22.16
C ALA A 252 -5.52 21.24 21.05
N LEU A 253 -5.75 22.00 19.96
CA LEU A 253 -6.13 21.50 18.67
C LEU A 253 -4.96 21.71 17.70
N ILE A 254 -4.41 20.62 17.16
CA ILE A 254 -3.32 20.65 16.18
C ILE A 254 -3.92 20.25 14.84
N SER A 255 -3.95 21.18 13.88
CA SER A 255 -4.58 20.96 12.58
C SER A 255 -3.87 21.74 11.48
N ARG A 256 -4.36 21.65 10.25
CA ARG A 256 -3.87 22.47 9.13
C ARG A 256 -4.42 23.89 9.22
N PRO A 257 -3.67 24.93 8.82
CA PRO A 257 -4.12 26.32 8.85
C PRO A 257 -5.47 26.52 8.14
N GLU A 258 -5.63 25.92 6.94
CA GLU A 258 -6.85 26.04 6.14
C GLU A 258 -8.05 25.44 6.86
N THR A 259 -7.86 24.33 7.57
CA THR A 259 -8.91 23.71 8.37
C THR A 259 -9.29 24.58 9.56
N LEU A 260 -8.30 25.13 10.28
CA LEU A 260 -8.54 26.02 11.43
C LEU A 260 -9.33 27.28 11.03
N LEU A 261 -9.08 27.81 9.81
CA LEU A 261 -9.81 28.96 9.26
C LEU A 261 -11.29 28.64 8.97
N THR A 262 -11.63 27.38 8.63
CA THR A 262 -13.03 26.99 8.35
C THR A 262 -13.86 26.73 9.60
N LEU A 263 -13.24 26.55 10.76
CA LEU A 263 -13.93 26.30 12.03
C LEU A 263 -14.54 27.59 12.58
N SER A 264 -15.70 27.46 13.25
CA SER A 264 -16.32 28.56 13.98
C SER A 264 -15.44 29.04 15.14
N GLU A 265 -15.52 30.31 15.48
CA GLU A 265 -14.84 30.88 16.67
C GLU A 265 -15.27 30.18 17.97
N GLU A 266 -16.55 29.80 18.06
CA GLU A 266 -17.10 29.05 19.18
C GLU A 266 -16.35 27.71 19.35
N THR A 267 -16.17 26.96 18.31
CA THR A 267 -15.47 25.66 18.36
C THR A 267 -13.97 25.83 18.62
N ARG A 268 -13.32 26.82 17.99
CA ARG A 268 -11.89 27.09 18.27
C ARG A 268 -11.68 27.46 19.74
N SER A 269 -12.57 28.23 20.33
CA SER A 269 -12.47 28.68 21.73
C SER A 269 -12.65 27.56 22.78
N LEU A 270 -13.10 26.37 22.37
CA LEU A 270 -13.09 25.19 23.23
C LEU A 270 -11.68 24.73 23.59
N PHE A 271 -10.71 25.04 22.75
CA PHE A 271 -9.32 24.65 22.94
C PHE A 271 -8.48 25.82 23.44
N THR A 272 -7.64 25.56 24.44
CA THR A 272 -6.76 26.58 25.01
C THR A 272 -5.77 27.11 23.97
N ARG A 273 -5.25 26.21 23.09
CA ARG A 273 -4.34 26.56 22.00
C ARG A 273 -4.82 25.96 20.69
N GLN A 274 -4.67 26.71 19.61
CA GLN A 274 -4.83 26.22 18.24
C GLN A 274 -3.46 26.29 17.59
N LEU A 275 -3.00 25.15 17.06
CA LEU A 275 -1.63 24.96 16.60
C LEU A 275 -1.60 24.36 15.19
N HIS A 276 -0.57 24.68 14.43
CA HIS A 276 -0.27 24.02 13.14
C HIS A 276 1.22 23.67 13.07
N LEU A 277 1.60 22.85 12.10
CA LEU A 277 3.01 22.57 11.85
C LEU A 277 3.74 23.85 11.41
N ASP A 278 5.00 24.00 11.84
CA ASP A 278 5.89 25.04 11.38
C ASP A 278 6.24 24.84 9.90
N ASP A 279 6.28 25.92 9.11
CA ASP A 279 6.63 25.87 7.68
C ASP A 279 8.00 25.21 7.44
N ALA A 280 8.98 25.46 8.34
CA ALA A 280 10.29 24.82 8.27
C ALA A 280 10.25 23.31 8.53
N ALA A 281 9.26 22.81 9.29
CA ALA A 281 9.03 21.37 9.47
C ALA A 281 8.38 20.73 8.23
N GLU A 282 7.62 21.50 7.46
CA GLU A 282 7.02 21.08 6.19
C GLU A 282 8.06 21.10 5.05
N GLU A 283 8.94 22.10 4.98
CA GLU A 283 9.99 22.21 3.96
C GLU A 283 11.04 21.09 4.03
N GLN A 284 11.36 20.57 5.22
CA GLN A 284 12.26 19.41 5.35
C GLN A 284 11.70 18.13 4.71
N ALA A 285 10.41 18.10 4.46
CA ALA A 285 9.73 17.00 3.77
C ALA A 285 9.72 17.20 2.24
N SER A 286 9.99 18.39 1.70
CA SER A 286 9.63 18.80 0.34
C SER A 286 10.80 19.00 -0.63
N ASP A 287 12.02 18.52 -0.35
CA ASP A 287 13.16 18.71 -1.24
C ASP A 287 12.93 18.07 -2.63
N GLY A 288 12.49 18.92 -3.59
CA GLY A 288 12.21 18.54 -4.98
C GLY A 288 10.73 18.34 -5.36
N SER A 289 9.78 18.88 -4.61
CA SER A 289 8.33 18.66 -4.78
C SER A 289 7.68 19.57 -5.83
N THR A 290 6.69 19.02 -6.56
CA THR A 290 5.77 19.79 -7.42
C THR A 290 4.66 20.44 -6.58
N PRO A 291 3.87 21.42 -7.11
CA PRO A 291 2.72 22.00 -6.40
C PRO A 291 1.71 20.97 -5.87
N ASP A 292 1.53 19.85 -6.56
CA ASP A 292 0.67 18.73 -6.10
C ASP A 292 1.29 17.98 -4.91
N ASP A 293 2.62 17.91 -4.81
CA ASP A 293 3.34 17.31 -3.69
C ASP A 293 3.24 18.17 -2.41
N ILE A 294 3.11 19.50 -2.53
CA ILE A 294 2.95 20.43 -1.40
C ILE A 294 1.60 20.22 -0.71
N ILE A 295 0.55 19.88 -1.45
CA ILE A 295 -0.76 19.51 -0.87
C ILE A 295 -0.69 18.15 -0.16
N ALA A 296 0.21 17.27 -0.58
CA ALA A 296 0.46 15.96 0.01
C ALA A 296 1.43 16.00 1.20
N SER A 297 2.19 17.10 1.39
CA SER A 297 3.05 17.33 2.55
C SER A 297 2.26 17.89 3.75
N GLY A 298 2.87 17.96 4.92
CA GLY A 298 2.29 18.53 6.11
C GLY A 298 1.61 17.52 7.04
N LEU A 299 0.72 18.00 7.91
CA LEU A 299 0.06 17.18 8.92
C LEU A 299 -0.89 16.16 8.29
N HIS A 300 -0.65 14.88 8.57
CA HIS A 300 -1.55 13.77 8.21
C HIS A 300 -1.87 12.86 9.41
N ALA A 301 -1.24 13.10 10.56
CA ALA A 301 -1.48 12.40 11.82
C ALA A 301 -2.93 12.58 12.30
N LYS A 302 -3.51 11.53 12.88
CA LYS A 302 -4.82 11.53 13.50
C LYS A 302 -4.71 10.84 14.84
N ALA A 303 -4.80 11.64 15.92
CA ALA A 303 -4.74 11.16 17.28
C ALA A 303 -5.60 12.01 18.23
N TYR A 304 -6.21 11.34 19.18
CA TYR A 304 -6.99 11.93 20.26
C TYR A 304 -6.40 11.43 21.58
N LEU A 305 -5.90 12.36 22.38
CA LEU A 305 -5.27 12.07 23.66
C LEU A 305 -6.16 12.54 24.79
N PHE A 306 -6.31 11.70 25.80
CA PHE A 306 -7.13 11.99 26.97
C PHE A 306 -6.38 11.62 28.25
N GLU A 307 -6.54 12.45 29.27
CA GLU A 307 -6.08 12.16 30.61
C GLU A 307 -7.26 12.22 31.58
N ASN A 308 -7.34 11.22 32.48
CA ASN A 308 -8.34 11.21 33.58
C ASN A 308 -7.66 10.70 34.85
N GLY A 309 -7.50 11.56 35.86
CA GLY A 309 -6.79 11.24 37.07
C GLY A 309 -5.37 10.75 36.82
N ARG A 310 -5.13 9.45 37.04
CA ARG A 310 -3.82 8.80 36.82
C ARG A 310 -3.74 8.04 35.47
N ASP A 311 -4.84 7.98 34.75
CA ASP A 311 -4.95 7.21 33.51
C ASP A 311 -4.79 8.11 32.30
N SER A 312 -4.34 7.51 31.20
CA SER A 312 -4.28 8.13 29.90
C SER A 312 -4.82 7.18 28.83
N GLU A 313 -5.41 7.77 27.81
CA GLU A 313 -5.89 7.06 26.63
C GLU A 313 -5.37 7.77 25.37
N LEU A 314 -4.74 7.03 24.49
CA LEU A 314 -4.34 7.46 23.14
C LEU A 314 -5.20 6.72 22.13
N VAL A 315 -5.97 7.47 21.35
CA VAL A 315 -6.76 6.93 20.23
C VAL A 315 -6.14 7.40 18.92
N LEU A 316 -5.82 6.48 18.02
CA LEU A 316 -5.22 6.80 16.74
C LEU A 316 -5.76 5.89 15.62
N GLY A 317 -5.57 6.30 14.38
CA GLY A 317 -5.98 5.49 13.21
C GLY A 317 -6.26 6.32 11.96
N SER A 318 -7.28 5.91 11.20
CA SER A 318 -7.59 6.55 9.92
C SER A 318 -8.59 7.71 10.01
N ALA A 319 -9.43 7.75 11.06
CA ALA A 319 -10.52 8.71 11.18
C ALA A 319 -10.03 10.12 11.52
N ASN A 320 -10.35 11.08 10.66
CA ASN A 320 -10.21 12.51 10.96
C ASN A 320 -11.26 12.97 11.99
N ALA A 321 -11.02 14.11 12.65
CA ALA A 321 -11.99 14.77 13.52
C ALA A 321 -13.11 15.44 12.70
N THR A 322 -13.79 14.68 11.84
CA THR A 322 -14.87 15.15 10.97
C THR A 322 -16.16 14.40 11.24
N SER A 323 -17.31 15.07 11.00
CA SER A 323 -18.63 14.45 11.15
C SER A 323 -18.76 13.20 10.25
N ALA A 324 -18.22 13.23 9.05
CA ALA A 324 -18.26 12.09 8.13
C ALA A 324 -17.50 10.86 8.66
N ALA A 325 -16.35 11.07 9.32
CA ALA A 325 -15.48 9.99 9.79
C ALA A 325 -15.93 9.43 11.17
N LEU A 326 -16.39 10.27 12.09
CA LEU A 326 -16.70 9.87 13.47
C LEU A 326 -18.19 9.71 13.74
N LEU A 327 -19.03 10.55 13.15
CA LEU A 327 -20.48 10.62 13.44
C LEU A 327 -21.33 10.03 12.30
N GLY A 328 -20.75 9.92 11.10
CA GLY A 328 -21.39 9.34 9.93
C GLY A 328 -21.56 7.81 10.03
N LYS A 329 -22.45 7.27 9.19
CA LYS A 329 -22.75 5.83 9.17
C LYS A 329 -22.33 5.16 7.84
N THR A 330 -21.62 5.87 6.99
CA THR A 330 -21.33 5.43 5.62
C THR A 330 -19.83 5.24 5.36
N ASN A 331 -18.97 6.03 6.00
CA ASN A 331 -17.52 5.81 5.90
C ASN A 331 -17.15 4.49 6.58
N CYS A 332 -16.06 3.90 6.09
CA CYS A 332 -15.39 2.79 6.74
C CYS A 332 -14.04 3.30 7.26
N GLU A 333 -13.91 3.41 8.57
CA GLU A 333 -12.72 3.91 9.25
C GLU A 333 -12.22 2.87 10.26
N ILE A 334 -10.98 3.03 10.75
CA ILE A 334 -10.44 2.25 11.86
C ILE A 334 -9.80 3.17 12.89
N LEU A 335 -10.10 2.92 14.16
CA LEU A 335 -9.44 3.52 15.31
C LEU A 335 -8.96 2.44 16.27
N VAL A 336 -7.85 2.72 16.93
CA VAL A 336 -7.31 1.92 18.04
C VAL A 336 -7.17 2.82 19.25
N SER A 337 -7.75 2.39 20.38
CA SER A 337 -7.55 3.00 21.67
C SER A 337 -6.51 2.21 22.46
N LEU A 338 -5.50 2.89 22.96
CA LEU A 338 -4.47 2.37 23.86
C LEU A 338 -4.64 3.03 25.23
N LYS A 339 -4.81 2.21 26.28
CA LYS A 339 -4.97 2.71 27.65
C LYS A 339 -3.77 2.34 28.52
N GLY A 340 -3.37 3.25 29.39
CA GLY A 340 -2.27 3.03 30.32
C GLY A 340 -2.25 4.07 31.46
N LYS A 341 -1.20 4.00 32.26
CA LYS A 341 -1.00 4.96 33.36
C LYS A 341 -0.08 6.09 32.89
N LYS A 342 -0.44 7.34 33.14
CA LYS A 342 0.34 8.55 32.78
C LYS A 342 1.83 8.45 33.11
N LYS A 343 2.17 7.88 34.28
CA LYS A 343 3.57 7.69 34.71
C LYS A 343 4.38 6.79 33.76
N HIS A 344 3.73 5.98 32.93
CA HIS A 344 4.37 5.06 31.99
C HIS A 344 4.21 5.48 30.53
N THR A 345 3.06 6.07 30.20
CA THR A 345 2.75 6.51 28.85
C THR A 345 3.30 7.91 28.53
N GLY A 346 3.62 8.71 29.55
CA GLY A 346 3.83 10.15 29.46
C GLY A 346 2.51 10.92 29.56
N THR A 347 2.60 12.25 29.65
CA THR A 347 1.49 13.18 29.85
C THR A 347 1.25 14.08 28.64
N ILE A 348 0.14 14.81 28.65
CA ILE A 348 -0.12 15.89 27.67
C ILE A 348 0.95 16.99 27.80
N ASP A 349 1.41 17.29 29.03
CA ASP A 349 2.49 18.28 29.22
C ASP A 349 3.82 17.82 28.59
N ASP A 350 4.14 16.51 28.71
CA ASP A 350 5.33 15.95 28.04
C ASP A 350 5.19 16.06 26.51
N LEU A 351 4.01 15.82 25.95
CA LEU A 351 3.76 15.94 24.52
C LEU A 351 3.92 17.39 24.04
N LEU A 352 3.33 18.36 24.77
CA LEU A 352 3.35 19.78 24.44
C LEU A 352 4.57 20.52 25.05
N SER A 353 5.67 19.82 25.30
CA SER A 353 6.94 20.36 25.75
C SER A 353 7.94 20.53 24.61
N SER A 354 9.04 21.25 24.87
CA SER A 354 10.16 21.37 23.92
C SER A 354 10.82 20.04 23.55
N ASP A 355 10.79 19.06 24.43
CA ASP A 355 11.28 17.70 24.18
C ASP A 355 10.22 16.82 23.49
N GLY A 356 8.98 17.30 23.40
CA GLY A 356 7.87 16.70 22.69
C GLY A 356 7.72 17.27 21.28
N ILE A 357 6.49 17.60 20.89
CA ILE A 357 6.18 18.10 19.53
C ILE A 357 6.14 19.64 19.46
N GLU A 358 6.23 20.36 20.56
CA GLU A 358 6.13 21.82 20.62
C GLU A 358 7.08 22.54 19.65
N SER A 359 8.33 22.05 19.54
CA SER A 359 9.37 22.63 18.68
C SER A 359 9.06 22.55 17.17
N TYR A 360 8.02 21.82 16.78
CA TYR A 360 7.56 21.67 15.40
C TYR A 360 6.24 22.39 15.13
N LEU A 361 5.72 23.14 16.14
CA LEU A 361 4.40 23.75 16.10
C LEU A 361 4.48 25.26 16.22
N GLN A 362 3.54 25.94 15.56
CA GLN A 362 3.29 27.38 15.68
C GLN A 362 1.86 27.62 16.13
N ASP A 363 1.65 28.71 16.91
CA ASP A 363 0.32 29.15 17.28
C ASP A 363 -0.40 29.73 16.05
N PHE A 364 -1.64 29.31 15.86
CA PHE A 364 -2.48 29.76 14.75
C PHE A 364 -2.93 31.20 14.95
N ASP A 365 -2.72 32.04 13.93
CA ASP A 365 -3.21 33.42 13.89
C ASP A 365 -4.49 33.51 13.02
N PRO A 366 -5.68 33.69 13.64
CA PRO A 366 -6.93 33.81 12.91
C PRO A 366 -7.05 35.09 12.08
N ALA A 367 -6.15 36.08 12.29
CA ALA A 367 -6.16 37.36 11.57
C ALA A 367 -5.46 37.26 10.20
N GLN A 368 -4.80 36.13 9.86
CA GLN A 368 -4.23 35.94 8.55
C GLN A 368 -5.33 35.96 7.47
N PRO A 369 -5.19 36.80 6.43
CA PRO A 369 -6.19 36.86 5.37
C PRO A 369 -6.18 35.55 4.58
N PHE A 370 -7.32 34.88 4.53
CA PHE A 370 -7.56 33.72 3.68
C PHE A 370 -8.72 34.04 2.75
N GLU A 371 -8.42 34.24 1.49
CA GLU A 371 -9.43 34.33 0.43
C GLU A 371 -9.43 33.00 -0.34
N PRO A 372 -10.47 32.17 -0.18
CA PRO A 372 -10.56 30.94 -0.97
C PRO A 372 -10.69 31.28 -2.46
N ASP A 373 -9.87 30.67 -3.29
CA ASP A 373 -10.02 30.71 -4.73
C ASP A 373 -11.27 29.89 -5.13
N VAL A 374 -12.38 30.60 -5.32
CA VAL A 374 -13.69 29.98 -5.62
C VAL A 374 -13.63 29.18 -6.93
N LEU A 375 -12.91 29.68 -7.94
CA LEU A 375 -12.77 28.98 -9.23
C LEU A 375 -11.96 27.68 -9.07
N ARG A 376 -10.94 27.71 -8.24
CA ARG A 376 -10.14 26.52 -7.91
C ARG A 376 -10.98 25.48 -7.16
N VAL A 377 -11.79 25.90 -6.19
CA VAL A 377 -12.69 25.01 -5.43
C VAL A 377 -13.74 24.37 -6.35
N GLU A 378 -14.36 25.16 -7.24
CA GLU A 378 -15.33 24.65 -8.22
C GLU A 378 -14.68 23.67 -9.20
N ALA A 379 -13.53 24.02 -9.76
CA ALA A 379 -12.76 23.15 -10.64
C ALA A 379 -12.34 21.83 -9.92
N GLY A 380 -11.94 21.91 -8.66
CA GLY A 380 -11.67 20.74 -7.81
C GLY A 380 -12.87 19.83 -7.64
N SER A 381 -14.06 20.40 -7.46
CA SER A 381 -15.32 19.64 -7.38
C SER A 381 -15.62 18.91 -8.70
N HIS A 382 -15.44 19.57 -9.85
CA HIS A 382 -15.63 18.95 -11.17
C HIS A 382 -14.69 17.74 -11.39
N VAL A 383 -13.42 17.88 -11.03
CA VAL A 383 -12.43 16.80 -11.14
C VAL A 383 -12.81 15.60 -10.27
N GLU A 384 -13.22 15.83 -9.02
CA GLU A 384 -13.65 14.77 -8.11
C GLU A 384 -14.90 14.06 -8.60
N GLN A 385 -15.88 14.82 -9.10
CA GLN A 385 -17.11 14.28 -9.70
C GLN A 385 -16.79 13.43 -10.94
N ALA A 386 -15.96 13.94 -11.85
CA ALA A 386 -15.57 13.23 -13.07
C ALA A 386 -14.81 11.92 -12.75
N ARG A 387 -13.89 11.96 -11.77
CA ARG A 387 -13.20 10.75 -11.28
C ARG A 387 -14.19 9.72 -10.72
N ALA A 388 -15.14 10.15 -9.90
CA ALA A 388 -16.15 9.27 -9.34
C ALA A 388 -17.02 8.63 -10.44
N LEU A 389 -17.45 9.40 -11.44
CA LEU A 389 -18.22 8.90 -12.58
C LEU A 389 -17.44 7.84 -13.37
N LEU A 390 -16.16 8.10 -13.69
CA LEU A 390 -15.32 7.12 -14.38
C LEU A 390 -15.06 5.87 -13.54
N ALA A 391 -14.90 6.02 -12.22
CA ALA A 391 -14.75 4.88 -11.33
C ALA A 391 -16.04 4.04 -11.23
N GLU A 392 -17.22 4.62 -11.40
CA GLU A 392 -18.50 3.89 -11.41
C GLU A 392 -18.81 3.26 -12.77
N ALA A 393 -18.23 3.77 -13.85
CA ALA A 393 -18.48 3.26 -15.20
C ALA A 393 -18.03 1.80 -15.34
N GLU A 394 -18.81 1.00 -16.06
CA GLU A 394 -18.51 -0.41 -16.36
C GLU A 394 -17.52 -0.49 -17.53
N LEU A 395 -16.25 -0.12 -17.26
CA LEU A 395 -15.18 -0.13 -18.22
C LEU A 395 -14.43 -1.47 -18.16
N THR A 396 -14.07 -1.99 -19.34
CA THR A 396 -13.27 -3.21 -19.51
C THR A 396 -12.20 -2.99 -20.58
N LEU A 397 -11.15 -3.80 -20.58
CA LEU A 397 -10.15 -3.81 -21.63
C LEU A 397 -10.30 -5.06 -22.49
N HIS A 398 -10.28 -4.86 -23.81
CA HIS A 398 -10.21 -5.94 -24.79
C HIS A 398 -8.83 -5.93 -25.43
N CYS A 399 -8.19 -7.10 -25.45
CA CYS A 399 -6.83 -7.27 -25.93
C CYS A 399 -6.78 -8.32 -27.03
N HIS A 400 -6.21 -7.96 -28.20
CA HIS A 400 -6.11 -8.82 -29.38
C HIS A 400 -4.71 -8.76 -29.98
N PRO A 401 -4.22 -9.83 -30.65
CA PRO A 401 -2.99 -9.76 -31.42
C PRO A 401 -2.99 -8.56 -32.37
N GLY A 402 -1.89 -7.82 -32.41
CA GLY A 402 -1.72 -6.62 -33.23
C GLY A 402 -1.27 -6.93 -34.66
N GLY A 403 -0.80 -5.89 -35.34
CA GLY A 403 -0.35 -5.99 -36.73
C GLY A 403 0.96 -6.77 -36.95
N ASN A 404 1.69 -7.11 -35.88
CA ASN A 404 2.88 -7.94 -35.91
C ASN A 404 2.90 -8.95 -34.75
N ASP A 405 3.74 -9.99 -34.84
CA ASP A 405 3.80 -11.09 -33.85
C ASP A 405 4.22 -10.67 -32.44
N GLN A 406 4.67 -9.42 -32.23
CA GLN A 406 5.16 -8.91 -30.94
C GLN A 406 4.28 -7.81 -30.36
N SER A 407 3.25 -7.36 -31.08
CA SER A 407 2.34 -6.31 -30.63
C SER A 407 0.93 -6.83 -30.35
N TRP A 408 0.25 -6.17 -29.42
CA TRP A 408 -1.13 -6.42 -29.06
C TRP A 408 -1.90 -5.10 -29.06
N ALA A 409 -3.05 -5.10 -29.73
CA ALA A 409 -3.97 -3.99 -29.72
C ALA A 409 -4.81 -4.01 -28.44
N LEU A 410 -4.85 -2.88 -27.75
CA LEU A 410 -5.61 -2.71 -26.52
C LEU A 410 -6.73 -1.71 -26.73
N TRP A 411 -7.94 -2.09 -26.37
CA TRP A 411 -9.16 -1.31 -26.50
C TRP A 411 -9.83 -1.11 -25.16
N LEU A 412 -10.24 0.13 -24.87
CA LEU A 412 -11.13 0.46 -23.77
C LEU A 412 -12.57 0.29 -24.27
N VAL A 413 -13.34 -0.53 -23.59
CA VAL A 413 -14.73 -0.86 -23.92
C VAL A 413 -15.65 -0.49 -22.78
N GLY A 414 -16.71 0.21 -23.08
CA GLY A 414 -17.70 0.71 -22.14
C GLY A 414 -18.15 2.13 -22.50
N GLU A 415 -19.22 2.57 -21.89
CA GLU A 415 -19.74 3.92 -22.07
C GLU A 415 -18.96 4.90 -21.17
N ILE A 416 -18.33 5.89 -21.77
CA ILE A 416 -17.70 6.98 -21.02
C ILE A 416 -18.80 7.96 -20.61
N PRO A 417 -18.98 8.22 -19.30
CA PRO A 417 -19.98 9.16 -18.82
C PRO A 417 -19.66 10.61 -19.29
N GLU A 418 -20.66 11.47 -19.29
CA GLU A 418 -20.40 12.90 -19.42
C GLU A 418 -19.53 13.38 -18.27
N LEU A 419 -18.51 14.19 -18.58
CA LEU A 419 -17.52 14.69 -17.62
C LEU A 419 -17.64 16.22 -17.51
N PRO A 420 -18.62 16.75 -16.74
CA PRO A 420 -18.86 18.18 -16.63
C PRO A 420 -17.62 18.92 -16.12
N GLY A 421 -17.30 20.07 -16.74
CA GLY A 421 -16.17 20.91 -16.35
C GLY A 421 -14.79 20.37 -16.74
N ILE A 422 -14.71 19.21 -17.40
CA ILE A 422 -13.46 18.62 -17.89
C ILE A 422 -13.23 19.04 -19.34
N VAL A 423 -12.08 19.66 -19.61
CA VAL A 423 -11.69 20.13 -20.96
C VAL A 423 -10.75 19.17 -21.67
N GLN A 424 -10.04 18.33 -20.91
CA GLN A 424 -9.19 17.29 -21.47
C GLN A 424 -9.29 16.03 -20.59
N ALA A 425 -9.54 14.88 -21.22
CA ALA A 425 -9.56 13.58 -20.58
C ALA A 425 -8.78 12.58 -21.44
N THR A 426 -7.78 11.92 -20.87
CA THR A 426 -6.96 10.92 -21.58
C THR A 426 -6.82 9.65 -20.75
N ALA A 427 -6.60 8.50 -21.43
CA ALA A 427 -6.36 7.21 -20.79
C ALA A 427 -5.22 6.46 -21.48
N TRP A 428 -4.40 5.73 -20.69
CA TRP A 428 -3.29 4.90 -21.17
C TRP A 428 -2.94 3.78 -20.17
N PRO A 429 -2.30 2.68 -20.60
CA PRO A 429 -1.74 1.69 -19.67
C PRO A 429 -0.65 2.32 -18.80
N VAL A 430 -0.65 2.11 -17.46
CA VAL A 430 0.33 2.71 -16.54
C VAL A 430 1.78 2.30 -16.84
N THR A 431 1.96 1.23 -17.59
CA THR A 431 3.25 0.67 -18.01
C THR A 431 3.92 1.43 -19.16
N VAL A 432 3.22 2.40 -19.77
CA VAL A 432 3.75 3.22 -20.87
C VAL A 432 3.66 4.72 -20.54
N SER A 433 4.30 5.55 -21.38
CA SER A 433 4.26 7.01 -21.22
C SER A 433 2.85 7.57 -21.47
N ASP A 434 2.48 8.60 -20.70
CA ASP A 434 1.24 9.37 -20.85
C ASP A 434 1.08 10.03 -22.24
N GLY A 435 2.20 10.32 -22.93
CA GLY A 435 2.18 10.81 -24.30
C GLY A 435 1.58 9.84 -25.33
N LEU A 436 1.38 8.57 -24.96
CA LEU A 436 0.70 7.56 -25.78
C LEU A 436 -0.80 7.44 -25.43
N GLY A 437 -1.32 8.31 -24.56
CA GLY A 437 -2.71 8.28 -24.13
C GLY A 437 -3.71 8.64 -25.24
N CYS A 438 -4.84 7.91 -25.26
CA CYS A 438 -5.97 8.26 -26.13
C CYS A 438 -6.90 9.28 -25.46
N SER A 439 -7.53 10.16 -26.25
CA SER A 439 -8.56 11.09 -25.77
C SER A 439 -9.85 10.33 -25.48
N LEU A 440 -10.46 10.63 -24.32
CA LEU A 440 -11.79 10.10 -23.96
C LEU A 440 -12.94 10.98 -24.46
N LEU A 441 -12.65 12.23 -24.82
CA LEU A 441 -13.66 13.19 -25.28
C LEU A 441 -13.89 13.11 -26.79
N ASP A 442 -12.97 12.49 -27.55
CA ASP A 442 -13.12 12.29 -28.98
C ASP A 442 -14.21 11.26 -29.29
N PRO A 443 -14.81 11.30 -30.48
CA PRO A 443 -15.76 10.30 -30.91
C PRO A 443 -15.21 8.87 -30.79
N ALA A 444 -16.05 7.95 -30.33
CA ALA A 444 -15.72 6.53 -30.21
C ALA A 444 -16.31 5.74 -31.38
N ASP A 445 -15.77 4.57 -31.65
CA ASP A 445 -16.40 3.59 -32.55
C ASP A 445 -17.42 2.76 -31.72
N GLY A 446 -18.64 3.21 -31.68
CA GLY A 446 -19.65 2.68 -30.77
C GLY A 446 -19.26 2.93 -29.32
N ASN A 447 -19.08 1.84 -28.54
CA ASN A 447 -18.63 1.88 -27.15
C ASN A 447 -17.14 1.48 -26.98
N LYS A 448 -16.34 1.52 -28.07
CA LYS A 448 -14.93 1.09 -28.08
C LYS A 448 -14.00 2.23 -28.44
N ARG A 449 -12.87 2.31 -27.75
CA ARG A 449 -11.78 3.26 -28.01
C ARG A 449 -10.47 2.54 -28.08
N ALA A 450 -9.70 2.72 -29.15
CA ALA A 450 -8.34 2.17 -29.25
C ALA A 450 -7.43 2.94 -28.27
N LEU A 451 -6.85 2.23 -27.30
CA LEU A 451 -5.78 2.77 -26.50
C LEU A 451 -4.45 2.76 -27.24
N GLY A 452 -4.25 1.81 -28.15
CA GLY A 452 -3.05 1.69 -28.99
C GLY A 452 -2.61 0.24 -29.19
N GLU A 453 -1.48 0.08 -29.90
CA GLU A 453 -0.76 -1.19 -30.00
C GLU A 453 0.50 -1.14 -29.14
N PHE A 454 0.68 -2.16 -28.30
CA PHE A 454 1.75 -2.22 -27.30
C PHE A 454 2.44 -3.56 -27.33
N SER A 455 3.69 -3.60 -26.86
CA SER A 455 4.40 -4.86 -26.60
C SER A 455 3.74 -5.64 -25.47
N VAL A 456 3.87 -6.96 -25.46
CA VAL A 456 3.27 -7.85 -24.44
C VAL A 456 3.58 -7.40 -23.00
N PRO A 457 4.83 -7.03 -22.63
CA PRO A 457 5.12 -6.55 -21.27
C PRO A 457 4.40 -5.27 -20.87
N ALA A 458 3.92 -4.49 -21.84
CA ALA A 458 3.24 -3.24 -21.57
C ALA A 458 1.71 -3.40 -21.37
N ILE A 459 1.15 -4.57 -21.68
CA ILE A 459 -0.29 -4.86 -21.49
C ILE A 459 -0.59 -5.03 -20.00
N THR A 460 -1.54 -4.24 -19.48
CA THR A 460 -1.96 -4.29 -18.08
C THR A 460 -3.40 -3.79 -17.91
N GLY A 461 -4.09 -4.31 -16.88
CA GLY A 461 -5.39 -3.80 -16.42
C GLY A 461 -5.29 -2.45 -15.71
N LEU A 462 -4.11 -2.09 -15.21
CA LEU A 462 -3.89 -0.80 -14.56
C LEU A 462 -3.88 0.33 -15.60
N THR A 463 -5.05 0.91 -15.82
CA THR A 463 -5.28 1.99 -16.79
C THR A 463 -5.24 3.33 -16.07
N ALA A 464 -4.31 4.16 -16.48
CA ALA A 464 -4.15 5.53 -16.00
C ALA A 464 -5.11 6.46 -16.73
N PHE A 465 -5.67 7.42 -16.01
CA PHE A 465 -6.53 8.49 -16.48
C PHE A 465 -5.95 9.84 -16.09
N SER A 466 -6.06 10.83 -16.96
CA SER A 466 -5.74 12.23 -16.66
C SER A 466 -6.90 13.12 -17.04
N LEU A 467 -7.40 13.91 -16.09
CA LEU A 467 -8.50 14.85 -16.25
C LEU A 467 -7.99 16.26 -15.98
N LYS A 468 -8.26 17.20 -16.87
CA LYS A 468 -7.93 18.61 -16.70
C LYS A 468 -9.18 19.47 -16.83
N THR A 469 -9.26 20.49 -15.98
CA THR A 469 -10.28 21.54 -16.05
C THR A 469 -9.78 22.74 -16.85
N SER A 470 -10.62 23.76 -17.00
CA SER A 470 -10.20 25.06 -17.52
C SER A 470 -9.29 25.82 -16.54
N HIS A 471 -9.28 25.46 -15.25
CA HIS A 471 -8.37 26.05 -14.27
C HIS A 471 -6.98 25.41 -14.42
N PRO A 472 -5.91 26.18 -14.66
CA PRO A 472 -4.57 25.65 -14.99
C PRO A 472 -3.96 24.76 -13.91
N ASP A 473 -4.24 25.08 -12.63
CA ASP A 473 -3.66 24.40 -11.48
C ASP A 473 -4.55 23.25 -10.94
N VAL A 474 -5.66 22.93 -11.63
CA VAL A 474 -6.58 21.88 -11.20
C VAL A 474 -6.67 20.78 -12.24
N SER A 475 -6.02 19.69 -11.93
CA SER A 475 -6.05 18.44 -12.69
C SER A 475 -6.00 17.25 -11.75
N VAL A 476 -6.39 16.08 -12.21
CA VAL A 476 -6.20 14.83 -11.47
C VAL A 476 -5.67 13.73 -12.38
N ARG A 477 -4.80 12.90 -11.83
CA ARG A 477 -4.32 11.67 -12.46
C ARG A 477 -4.61 10.51 -11.50
N PHE A 478 -5.19 9.44 -12.02
CA PHE A 478 -5.50 8.25 -11.23
C PHE A 478 -5.48 7.00 -12.09
N VAL A 479 -5.47 5.85 -11.45
CA VAL A 479 -5.48 4.54 -12.10
C VAL A 479 -6.73 3.77 -11.67
N LEU A 480 -7.34 3.05 -12.60
CA LEU A 480 -8.33 2.01 -12.35
C LEU A 480 -7.73 0.65 -12.71
N ASN A 481 -8.03 -0.36 -11.91
CA ASN A 481 -7.68 -1.75 -12.21
C ASN A 481 -8.83 -2.39 -13.02
N LEU A 482 -8.79 -2.21 -14.34
CA LEU A 482 -9.84 -2.66 -15.25
C LEU A 482 -9.70 -4.15 -15.59
N PRO A 483 -10.80 -4.90 -15.67
CA PRO A 483 -10.77 -6.27 -16.17
C PRO A 483 -10.27 -6.32 -17.61
N ILE A 484 -9.39 -7.26 -17.91
CA ILE A 484 -8.95 -7.60 -19.28
C ILE A 484 -9.61 -8.91 -19.69
N ASP A 485 -10.21 -8.97 -20.87
CA ASP A 485 -10.88 -10.18 -21.39
C ASP A 485 -9.91 -11.29 -21.76
N THR A 486 -8.78 -10.94 -22.36
CA THR A 486 -7.75 -11.88 -22.80
C THR A 486 -6.37 -11.28 -22.55
N LEU A 487 -5.59 -11.92 -21.69
CA LEU A 487 -4.17 -11.56 -21.51
C LEU A 487 -3.30 -12.28 -22.54
N PRO A 488 -2.25 -11.60 -23.05
CA PRO A 488 -1.26 -12.27 -23.90
C PRO A 488 -0.65 -13.49 -23.19
N PRO A 489 -0.47 -14.62 -23.86
CA PRO A 489 0.24 -15.76 -23.29
C PRO A 489 1.67 -15.36 -22.94
N ASP A 490 2.25 -16.01 -21.94
CA ASP A 490 3.64 -15.82 -21.52
C ASP A 490 4.00 -14.38 -21.06
N ARG A 491 2.99 -13.51 -20.79
CA ARG A 491 3.21 -12.10 -20.38
C ARG A 491 4.21 -11.97 -19.22
N HIS A 492 4.06 -12.78 -18.17
CA HIS A 492 4.97 -12.76 -17.02
C HIS A 492 6.41 -13.09 -17.42
N ALA A 493 6.61 -14.10 -18.27
CA ALA A 493 7.92 -14.47 -18.76
C ALA A 493 8.55 -13.34 -19.61
N MET A 494 7.74 -12.65 -20.41
CA MET A 494 8.20 -11.50 -21.21
C MET A 494 8.50 -10.27 -20.37
N ILE A 495 7.76 -10.01 -19.29
CA ILE A 495 8.07 -8.96 -18.31
C ILE A 495 9.43 -9.27 -17.65
N LEU A 496 9.64 -10.51 -17.19
CA LEU A 496 10.92 -10.94 -16.64
C LEU A 496 12.05 -10.71 -17.64
N GLN A 497 11.89 -11.20 -18.88
CA GLN A 497 12.90 -11.05 -19.92
C GLN A 497 13.23 -9.58 -20.21
N SER A 498 12.23 -8.68 -20.23
CA SER A 498 12.46 -7.25 -20.45
C SER A 498 13.19 -6.56 -19.29
N SER A 499 13.12 -7.14 -18.08
CA SER A 499 13.75 -6.61 -16.87
C SER A 499 15.13 -7.18 -16.59
N MET A 500 15.55 -8.24 -17.30
CA MET A 500 16.83 -8.93 -17.12
C MET A 500 17.88 -8.49 -18.16
N GLN A 501 19.16 -8.48 -17.72
CA GLN A 501 20.33 -8.45 -18.60
C GLN A 501 20.95 -9.87 -18.67
N LYS A 502 21.80 -10.13 -19.66
CA LYS A 502 22.45 -11.46 -19.81
C LYS A 502 23.18 -11.94 -18.54
N GLN A 503 23.78 -11.02 -17.82
CA GLN A 503 24.50 -11.29 -16.57
C GLN A 503 23.59 -11.63 -15.39
N ASP A 504 22.29 -11.37 -15.48
CA ASP A 504 21.35 -11.53 -14.36
C ASP A 504 20.74 -12.93 -14.32
N PHE A 505 20.89 -13.75 -15.38
CA PHE A 505 20.24 -15.07 -15.45
C PHE A 505 20.62 -16.00 -14.31
N LEU A 506 21.92 -16.18 -14.05
CA LEU A 506 22.38 -17.09 -12.97
C LEU A 506 21.97 -16.56 -11.60
N ARG A 507 22.02 -15.25 -11.43
CA ARG A 507 21.55 -14.57 -10.23
C ARG A 507 20.06 -14.82 -9.99
N TYR A 508 19.23 -14.66 -11.01
CA TYR A 508 17.79 -14.95 -10.93
C TYR A 508 17.53 -16.43 -10.64
N LEU A 509 18.28 -17.32 -11.29
CA LEU A 509 18.19 -18.74 -11.04
C LEU A 509 18.49 -19.10 -9.57
N LEU A 510 19.55 -18.52 -8.99
CA LEU A 510 19.87 -18.72 -7.58
C LEU A 510 18.77 -18.19 -6.65
N MET A 511 18.12 -17.07 -6.98
CA MET A 511 16.99 -16.54 -6.24
C MET A 511 15.76 -17.47 -6.34
N LEU A 512 15.52 -18.06 -7.51
CA LEU A 512 14.44 -19.02 -7.74
C LEU A 512 14.64 -20.32 -6.94
N ILE A 513 15.88 -20.76 -6.83
CA ILE A 513 16.28 -22.03 -6.20
C ILE A 513 16.37 -21.91 -4.68
N GLY A 514 16.84 -20.77 -4.16
CA GLY A 514 17.14 -20.57 -2.73
C GLY A 514 15.89 -20.66 -1.82
N GLU A 515 16.06 -21.26 -0.64
CA GLU A 515 15.03 -21.21 0.42
C GLU A 515 14.98 -19.81 1.05
N ALA A 516 13.80 -19.40 1.54
CA ALA A 516 13.59 -18.10 2.15
C ALA A 516 14.53 -17.76 3.31
N GLY A 517 15.07 -18.77 4.01
CA GLY A 517 16.04 -18.59 5.10
C GLY A 517 17.52 -18.65 4.72
N GLN A 518 17.86 -19.22 3.54
CA GLN A 518 19.24 -19.32 3.04
C GLN A 518 19.59 -18.23 2.03
N GLN A 519 18.60 -17.46 1.60
CA GLN A 519 18.78 -16.37 0.61
C GLN A 519 19.77 -15.29 1.11
N SER A 520 19.91 -15.09 2.43
CA SER A 520 20.88 -14.15 3.00
C SER A 520 22.33 -14.54 2.68
N PHE A 521 22.67 -15.82 2.77
CA PHE A 521 24.04 -16.30 2.54
C PHE A 521 24.47 -16.18 1.07
N PHE A 522 23.58 -16.55 0.14
CA PHE A 522 23.87 -16.43 -1.30
C PHE A 522 23.83 -14.97 -1.76
N ALA A 523 23.05 -14.14 -1.10
CA ALA A 523 22.94 -12.72 -1.41
C ALA A 523 24.15 -11.91 -0.96
N GLU A 524 24.69 -12.13 0.23
CA GLU A 524 25.91 -11.44 0.69
C GLU A 524 27.09 -11.71 -0.25
N ASN A 525 27.18 -12.90 -0.81
CA ASN A 525 28.25 -13.26 -1.75
C ASN A 525 27.96 -12.89 -3.20
N ALA A 526 26.67 -12.75 -3.59
CA ALA A 526 26.27 -12.42 -4.96
C ALA A 526 26.18 -10.92 -5.25
N PHE A 527 26.07 -10.06 -4.24
CA PHE A 527 25.80 -8.62 -4.37
C PHE A 527 26.98 -7.70 -4.06
N GLY A 528 28.14 -8.26 -3.64
CA GLY A 528 29.38 -7.51 -3.47
C GLY A 528 29.96 -7.11 -4.85
N ASP A 529 29.84 -5.82 -5.14
CA ASP A 529 30.71 -5.06 -6.08
C ASP A 529 30.89 -5.62 -7.50
N GLY A 530 29.83 -5.87 -8.26
CA GLY A 530 29.88 -6.01 -9.75
C GLY A 530 30.90 -7.00 -10.38
N ARG A 531 31.69 -7.69 -9.56
CA ARG A 531 32.79 -8.58 -9.97
C ARG A 531 32.42 -10.05 -10.10
N PHE A 532 31.15 -10.38 -9.90
CA PHE A 532 30.66 -11.76 -9.87
C PHE A 532 30.91 -12.55 -11.17
N PHE A 533 31.04 -11.87 -12.30
CA PHE A 533 31.18 -12.49 -13.62
C PHE A 533 32.60 -12.52 -14.19
N THR A 534 33.58 -11.89 -13.54
CA THR A 534 34.98 -12.04 -13.99
C THR A 534 35.67 -13.25 -13.37
N GLY A 535 35.01 -13.95 -12.44
CA GLY A 535 35.54 -15.09 -11.67
C GLY A 535 34.97 -16.46 -12.05
N LEU A 536 34.23 -16.61 -13.14
CA LEU A 536 33.71 -17.92 -13.63
C LEU A 536 34.78 -19.01 -13.84
N ALA A 537 36.06 -18.64 -13.70
CA ALA A 537 37.18 -19.58 -13.78
C ALA A 537 37.60 -20.20 -12.42
N SER A 538 36.99 -19.85 -11.29
CA SER A 538 37.49 -20.33 -9.99
C SER A 538 36.40 -20.47 -8.91
N GLY A 539 35.48 -21.40 -9.02
CA GLY A 539 34.76 -21.95 -7.87
C GLY A 539 33.27 -21.67 -7.75
N GLU A 540 32.65 -20.76 -8.51
CA GLU A 540 31.25 -20.36 -8.37
C GLU A 540 30.26 -21.21 -9.19
N GLU A 541 30.72 -21.92 -10.22
CA GLU A 541 29.96 -22.99 -10.88
C GLU A 541 29.53 -24.09 -9.89
N PHE A 542 30.24 -24.27 -8.80
CA PHE A 542 29.92 -25.23 -7.76
C PHE A 542 28.63 -24.87 -7.02
N ALA A 543 28.32 -23.60 -6.77
CA ALA A 543 27.14 -23.20 -5.99
C ALA A 543 25.82 -23.54 -6.72
N VAL A 544 25.75 -23.32 -8.03
CA VAL A 544 24.56 -23.67 -8.83
C VAL A 544 24.40 -25.18 -8.95
N LEU A 545 25.50 -25.91 -9.19
CA LEU A 545 25.49 -27.37 -9.27
C LEU A 545 25.09 -28.02 -7.94
N GLU A 546 25.64 -27.54 -6.83
CA GLU A 546 25.32 -28.04 -5.48
C GLU A 546 23.83 -27.82 -5.15
N GLU A 547 23.31 -26.63 -5.42
CA GLU A 547 21.91 -26.31 -5.17
C GLU A 547 20.96 -27.11 -6.06
N LEU A 548 21.22 -27.22 -7.35
CA LEU A 548 20.45 -28.08 -8.25
C LEU A 548 20.47 -29.53 -7.80
N THR A 549 21.62 -30.03 -7.33
CA THR A 549 21.78 -31.39 -6.81
C THR A 549 20.99 -31.59 -5.51
N ARG A 550 21.00 -30.60 -4.62
CA ARG A 550 20.23 -30.60 -3.38
C ARG A 550 18.74 -30.65 -3.65
N ILE A 551 18.24 -29.79 -4.58
CA ILE A 551 16.83 -29.74 -4.96
C ILE A 551 16.41 -31.06 -5.63
N TYR A 552 17.22 -31.57 -6.56
CA TYR A 552 16.94 -32.86 -7.20
C TYR A 552 16.78 -34.00 -6.19
N SER A 553 17.54 -33.94 -5.10
CA SER A 553 17.53 -34.97 -4.07
C SER A 553 16.39 -34.82 -3.05
N ARG A 554 16.03 -33.58 -2.67
CA ARG A 554 15.09 -33.28 -1.58
C ARG A 554 13.73 -32.79 -2.06
N GLU A 555 13.68 -31.98 -3.11
CA GLU A 555 12.49 -31.26 -3.59
C GLU A 555 12.38 -31.26 -5.12
N PRO A 556 12.29 -32.44 -5.77
CA PRO A 556 12.38 -32.54 -7.24
C PRO A 556 11.27 -31.79 -7.98
N GLU A 557 10.16 -31.48 -7.32
CA GLU A 557 9.05 -30.68 -7.89
C GLU A 557 9.49 -29.27 -8.26
N ARG A 558 10.40 -28.66 -7.51
CA ARG A 558 10.94 -27.31 -7.79
C ARG A 558 11.76 -27.23 -9.06
N LEU A 559 12.30 -28.33 -9.53
CA LEU A 559 12.98 -28.38 -10.84
C LEU A 559 12.01 -28.16 -12.00
N LYS A 560 10.69 -28.33 -11.80
CA LYS A 560 9.69 -28.02 -12.83
C LYS A 560 9.60 -26.52 -13.07
N ASP A 561 9.71 -25.70 -12.04
CA ASP A 561 9.71 -24.24 -12.16
C ASP A 561 10.91 -23.76 -12.98
N ILE A 562 12.07 -24.38 -12.77
CA ILE A 562 13.28 -24.10 -13.55
C ILE A 562 13.12 -24.56 -14.99
N ALA A 563 12.55 -25.75 -15.22
CA ALA A 563 12.26 -26.25 -16.56
C ALA A 563 11.30 -25.32 -17.32
N GLU A 564 10.27 -24.83 -16.66
CA GLU A 564 9.31 -23.87 -17.21
C GLU A 564 9.99 -22.54 -17.55
N LEU A 565 10.81 -21.99 -16.65
CA LEU A 565 11.60 -20.78 -16.88
C LEU A 565 12.47 -20.92 -18.13
N ILE A 566 13.28 -21.99 -18.20
CA ILE A 566 14.17 -22.26 -19.33
C ILE A 566 13.36 -22.44 -20.63
N GLY A 567 12.24 -23.17 -20.56
CA GLY A 567 11.35 -23.39 -21.68
C GLY A 567 10.77 -22.09 -22.23
N ASN A 568 10.34 -21.21 -21.35
CA ASN A 568 9.77 -19.91 -21.72
C ASN A 568 10.84 -18.97 -22.29
N MET A 569 12.04 -18.95 -21.70
CA MET A 569 13.14 -18.13 -22.22
C MET A 569 13.64 -18.62 -23.60
N ARG A 570 13.66 -19.93 -23.84
CA ARG A 570 14.01 -20.48 -25.15
C ARG A 570 13.03 -20.10 -26.27
N LYS A 571 11.72 -20.03 -25.97
CA LYS A 571 10.68 -19.57 -26.92
C LYS A 571 10.88 -18.12 -27.34
N GLY A 572 11.41 -17.27 -26.48
CA GLY A 572 11.68 -15.86 -26.73
C GLY A 572 12.94 -15.58 -27.56
N GLN A 573 13.61 -16.56 -28.15
CA GLN A 573 14.89 -16.44 -28.89
C GLN A 573 16.01 -15.76 -28.10
N SER A 574 16.07 -15.97 -26.81
CA SER A 574 16.93 -15.22 -25.91
C SER A 574 18.31 -15.90 -25.77
N ASP A 575 19.35 -15.22 -26.24
CA ASP A 575 20.76 -15.48 -25.94
C ASP A 575 21.12 -15.21 -24.46
N MET A 576 20.13 -15.14 -23.59
CA MET A 576 20.29 -14.75 -22.19
C MET A 576 20.74 -15.90 -21.28
N ILE A 577 20.47 -17.14 -21.68
CA ILE A 577 20.89 -18.33 -20.93
C ILE A 577 22.33 -18.68 -21.29
N PRO A 578 23.27 -18.72 -20.33
CA PRO A 578 24.64 -19.14 -20.61
C PRO A 578 24.70 -20.56 -21.17
N GLN A 579 25.54 -20.78 -22.19
CA GLN A 579 25.67 -22.09 -22.84
C GLN A 579 26.14 -23.18 -21.87
N ASP A 580 27.04 -22.85 -20.96
CA ASP A 580 27.55 -23.75 -19.92
C ASP A 580 26.45 -24.21 -18.98
N PHE A 581 25.54 -23.29 -18.60
CA PHE A 581 24.36 -23.64 -17.84
C PHE A 581 23.41 -24.56 -18.61
N LEU A 582 23.19 -24.34 -19.91
CA LEU A 582 22.34 -25.21 -20.72
C LEU A 582 22.90 -26.62 -20.79
N ALA A 583 24.22 -26.77 -20.85
CA ALA A 583 24.90 -28.08 -20.83
C ALA A 583 24.67 -28.78 -19.47
N LEU A 584 24.78 -28.04 -18.36
CA LEU A 584 24.51 -28.54 -17.02
C LEU A 584 23.03 -28.96 -16.88
N TRP A 585 22.11 -28.07 -17.30
CA TRP A 585 20.68 -28.32 -17.21
C TRP A 585 20.24 -29.57 -18.00
N ALA A 586 20.81 -29.85 -19.16
CA ALA A 586 20.48 -31.03 -19.93
C ALA A 586 20.71 -32.35 -19.15
N VAL A 587 21.67 -32.36 -18.22
CA VAL A 587 21.93 -33.51 -17.34
C VAL A 587 20.78 -33.72 -16.37
N PHE A 588 20.30 -32.64 -15.72
CA PHE A 588 19.16 -32.70 -14.80
C PHE A 588 17.85 -33.03 -15.52
N GLU A 589 17.62 -32.47 -16.70
CA GLU A 589 16.44 -32.76 -17.54
C GLU A 589 16.37 -34.25 -17.93
N SER A 590 17.51 -34.83 -18.32
CA SER A 590 17.63 -36.26 -18.60
C SER A 590 17.37 -37.12 -17.35
N ALA A 591 17.88 -36.70 -16.19
CA ALA A 591 17.69 -37.41 -14.91
C ALA A 591 16.22 -37.37 -14.44
N MET A 592 15.50 -36.26 -14.64
CA MET A 592 14.08 -36.14 -14.36
C MET A 592 13.22 -37.02 -15.26
N GLY A 593 13.53 -37.06 -16.57
CA GLY A 593 12.84 -37.94 -17.53
C GLY A 593 12.96 -39.43 -17.20
N GLY A 594 14.09 -39.86 -16.65
CA GLY A 594 14.33 -41.23 -16.20
C GLY A 594 13.57 -41.64 -14.91
N ARG A 595 13.13 -40.70 -14.09
CA ARG A 595 12.33 -40.98 -12.86
C ARG A 595 10.82 -41.19 -13.13
N ASN A 596 10.30 -40.61 -14.20
CA ASN A 596 8.88 -40.75 -14.58
C ASN A 596 8.59 -42.06 -15.34
N GLY A 597 9.60 -42.90 -15.57
CA GLY A 597 9.51 -44.18 -16.24
C GLY A 597 9.72 -45.41 -15.34
N ARG A 598 9.69 -45.23 -14.00
CA ARG A 598 9.75 -46.35 -13.04
C ARG A 598 8.59 -46.34 -12.07
#